data_d0b0d549d5a5279ede3990c473d5f415
#
_entry.id   d0b0d549d5a5279ede3990c473d5f415
#
_cell.length_a   1.000
_cell.length_b   1.000
_cell.length_c   1.000
_cell.angle_alpha   90.00
_cell.angle_beta   90.00
_cell.angle_gamma   90.00
#
_symmetry.space_group_name_H-M   'P 1'
#
loop_
_entity.id
_entity.type
_entity.pdbx_description
1 polymer ?
#
loop_
_entity_poly.entity_id
_entity_poly.type
_entity_poly.pdbx_seq_one_letter_code
_entity_poly.pdbx_strand_id
1 'polypeptide(L)'
;SYDLKIFFCLTFLIFSLLSFSSLASSAEITGPEVALLGNEIYVTTFLNLEEKYVKEIRDGIEKEFRFYIDLFKVWNMWPDEFVLGKSITRALKCDPVKNEFIATSFDGSTLLEKRFKSFESMIKWALSIDNLKLSNIRELDPGIYFVRITVESKIRNLPPVIGQFFIFLSENEFVVKKDSFYFRLGPVQ
;
A
#
# COMPACT_ATOMS: atom_id res chain seq x y z
N SER A 1 -36.33 -39.67 11.18
CA SER A 1 -35.20 -40.54 11.15
C SER A 1 -33.99 -39.83 11.71
N TYR A 2 -33.28 -40.52 12.59
CA TYR A 2 -32.16 -39.98 13.36
C TYR A 2 -31.00 -39.53 12.43
N ASP A 3 -30.76 -40.23 11.35
CA ASP A 3 -29.67 -39.97 10.40
C ASP A 3 -29.79 -38.62 9.71
N LEU A 4 -30.99 -38.16 9.40
CA LEU A 4 -31.26 -36.88 8.75
C LEU A 4 -30.96 -35.69 9.70
N LYS A 5 -31.22 -35.86 10.99
CA LYS A 5 -30.93 -34.82 12.00
C LYS A 5 -29.42 -34.70 12.26
N ILE A 6 -28.73 -35.82 12.28
CA ILE A 6 -27.24 -35.84 12.43
C ILE A 6 -26.58 -35.21 11.22
N PHE A 7 -27.07 -35.50 10.01
CA PHE A 7 -26.55 -34.90 8.79
C PHE A 7 -26.76 -33.39 8.76
N PHE A 8 -27.93 -32.91 9.18
CA PHE A 8 -28.22 -31.48 9.27
C PHE A 8 -27.41 -30.75 10.34
N CYS A 9 -27.17 -31.36 11.49
CA CYS A 9 -26.28 -30.81 12.52
C CYS A 9 -24.83 -30.77 12.06
N LEU A 10 -24.35 -31.78 11.35
CA LEU A 10 -22.96 -31.84 10.86
C LEU A 10 -22.72 -30.78 9.76
N THR A 11 -23.66 -30.61 8.84
CA THR A 11 -23.58 -29.57 7.81
C THR A 11 -23.65 -28.16 8.38
N PHE A 12 -24.45 -27.93 9.42
CA PHE A 12 -24.53 -26.63 10.09
C PHE A 12 -23.25 -26.32 10.88
N LEU A 13 -22.62 -27.34 11.49
CA LEU A 13 -21.35 -27.21 12.20
C LEU A 13 -20.19 -26.86 11.22
N ILE A 14 -20.15 -27.51 10.05
CA ILE A 14 -19.15 -27.24 9.01
C ILE A 14 -19.35 -25.83 8.44
N PHE A 15 -20.59 -25.38 8.23
CA PHE A 15 -20.88 -24.04 7.73
C PHE A 15 -20.54 -22.94 8.75
N SER A 16 -20.70 -23.22 10.04
CA SER A 16 -20.32 -22.30 11.12
C SER A 16 -18.80 -22.16 11.29
N LEU A 17 -18.03 -23.19 10.99
CA LEU A 17 -16.56 -23.16 11.01
C LEU A 17 -15.94 -22.40 9.83
N LEU A 18 -16.65 -22.29 8.71
CA LEU A 18 -16.21 -21.53 7.55
C LEU A 18 -16.43 -20.01 7.68
N SER A 19 -17.17 -19.56 8.69
CA SER A 19 -17.55 -18.14 8.86
C SER A 19 -16.55 -17.31 9.67
N PHE A 20 -15.45 -17.88 10.18
CA PHE A 20 -14.45 -17.18 10.98
C PHE A 20 -13.10 -17.02 10.29
N SER A 21 -13.11 -16.76 8.99
CA SER A 21 -11.92 -16.19 8.37
C SER A 21 -12.01 -14.66 8.52
N SER A 22 -11.69 -14.15 9.71
CA SER A 22 -11.30 -12.74 9.81
C SER A 22 -10.02 -12.60 8.99
N LEU A 23 -10.13 -12.03 7.81
CA LEU A 23 -8.99 -11.54 7.04
C LEU A 23 -8.29 -10.51 7.93
N ALA A 24 -7.32 -10.94 8.71
CA ALA A 24 -6.40 -10.04 9.37
C ALA A 24 -5.70 -9.27 8.25
N SER A 25 -6.08 -8.02 8.07
CA SER A 25 -5.46 -7.14 7.08
C SER A 25 -4.06 -6.82 7.56
N SER A 26 -3.03 -7.28 6.85
CA SER A 26 -1.62 -7.02 7.16
C SER A 26 -1.26 -5.53 7.14
N ALA A 27 -2.02 -4.73 6.39
CA ALA A 27 -1.89 -3.28 6.30
C ALA A 27 -3.17 -2.66 5.75
N GLU A 28 -3.37 -1.37 6.05
CA GLU A 28 -4.51 -0.58 5.56
C GLU A 28 -4.02 0.77 5.04
N ILE A 29 -4.55 1.19 3.88
CA ILE A 29 -4.29 2.50 3.31
C ILE A 29 -5.31 3.49 3.83
N THR A 30 -4.86 4.59 4.44
CA THR A 30 -5.66 5.76 4.77
C THR A 30 -5.63 6.75 3.61
N GLY A 31 -6.76 7.27 3.21
CA GLY A 31 -6.94 8.02 1.96
C GLY A 31 -7.22 7.05 0.79
N PRO A 32 -6.70 7.32 -0.42
CA PRO A 32 -5.97 8.52 -0.82
C PRO A 32 -6.86 9.76 -0.85
N GLU A 33 -6.31 10.88 -0.39
CA GLU A 33 -6.93 12.19 -0.53
C GLU A 33 -6.39 12.86 -1.79
N VAL A 34 -7.29 13.33 -2.64
CA VAL A 34 -6.95 14.02 -3.89
C VAL A 34 -7.33 15.49 -3.75
N ALA A 35 -6.37 16.38 -3.94
CA ALA A 35 -6.56 17.82 -3.92
C ALA A 35 -6.28 18.40 -5.31
N LEU A 36 -7.19 19.24 -5.78
CA LEU A 36 -7.03 20.03 -7.01
C LEU A 36 -6.64 21.44 -6.61
N LEU A 37 -5.37 21.79 -6.80
CA LEU A 37 -4.83 23.10 -6.42
C LEU A 37 -4.30 23.80 -7.69
N GLY A 38 -4.96 24.88 -8.07
CA GLY A 38 -4.70 25.52 -9.36
C GLY A 38 -4.99 24.56 -10.51
N ASN A 39 -3.97 24.31 -11.33
CA ASN A 39 -4.07 23.37 -12.46
C ASN A 39 -3.39 22.01 -12.16
N GLU A 40 -3.19 21.67 -10.89
CA GLU A 40 -2.42 20.49 -10.52
C GLU A 40 -3.20 19.56 -9.60
N ILE A 41 -2.95 18.25 -9.75
CA ILE A 41 -3.52 17.18 -8.94
C ILE A 41 -2.46 16.76 -7.93
N TYR A 42 -2.80 16.84 -6.65
CA TYR A 42 -1.98 16.39 -5.54
C TYR A 42 -2.63 15.21 -4.82
N VAL A 43 -1.81 14.28 -4.36
CA VAL A 43 -2.25 13.08 -3.65
C VAL A 43 -1.54 12.96 -2.31
N THR A 44 -2.31 12.67 -1.28
CA THR A 44 -1.83 12.36 0.08
C THR A 44 -2.39 11.02 0.51
N THR A 45 -1.54 10.16 1.04
CA THR A 45 -1.92 8.84 1.54
C THR A 45 -0.99 8.38 2.66
N PHE A 46 -1.48 7.47 3.49
CA PHE A 46 -0.71 6.88 4.58
C PHE A 46 -0.97 5.39 4.66
N LEU A 47 0.09 4.59 4.90
CA LEU A 47 0.00 3.15 5.14
C LEU A 47 0.03 2.87 6.64
N ASN A 48 -1.04 2.30 7.16
CA ASN A 48 -1.11 1.76 8.52
C ASN A 48 -0.67 0.30 8.48
N LEU A 49 0.41 -0.04 9.19
CA LEU A 49 0.89 -1.41 9.32
C LEU A 49 0.29 -2.08 10.55
N GLU A 50 0.03 -3.37 10.45
CA GLU A 50 -0.22 -4.21 11.61
C GLU A 50 1.00 -4.22 12.54
N GLU A 51 0.79 -4.30 13.86
CA GLU A 51 1.83 -4.23 14.89
C GLU A 51 2.97 -5.24 14.66
N LYS A 52 2.66 -6.42 14.13
CA LYS A 52 3.64 -7.44 13.77
C LYS A 52 4.73 -6.89 12.86
N TYR A 53 4.36 -6.17 11.80
CA TYR A 53 5.31 -5.62 10.81
C TYR A 53 6.11 -4.45 11.39
N VAL A 54 5.46 -3.63 12.22
CA VAL A 54 6.12 -2.52 12.94
C VAL A 54 7.19 -3.08 13.88
N LYS A 55 6.85 -4.14 14.63
CA LYS A 55 7.79 -4.82 15.54
C LYS A 55 8.98 -5.41 14.79
N GLU A 56 8.78 -6.06 13.67
CA GLU A 56 9.84 -6.63 12.82
C GLU A 56 10.83 -5.55 12.38
N ILE A 57 10.35 -4.38 11.94
CA ILE A 57 11.20 -3.24 11.58
C ILE A 57 11.99 -2.74 12.79
N ARG A 58 11.34 -2.61 13.94
CA ARG A 58 11.96 -2.18 15.19
C ARG A 58 13.05 -3.14 15.65
N ASP A 59 12.86 -4.43 15.44
CA ASP A 59 13.81 -5.49 15.78
C ASP A 59 14.99 -5.60 14.77
N GLY A 60 15.01 -4.75 13.73
CA GLY A 60 16.13 -4.63 12.78
C GLY A 60 15.92 -5.33 11.43
N ILE A 61 14.71 -5.84 11.14
CA ILE A 61 14.39 -6.39 9.82
C ILE A 61 14.22 -5.23 8.85
N GLU A 62 15.05 -5.19 7.81
CA GLU A 62 14.94 -4.18 6.77
C GLU A 62 13.75 -4.49 5.85
N LYS A 63 12.87 -3.52 5.68
CA LYS A 63 11.70 -3.64 4.80
C LYS A 63 11.68 -2.56 3.73
N GLU A 64 11.12 -2.91 2.59
CA GLU A 64 10.88 -2.02 1.47
C GLU A 64 9.39 -1.97 1.18
N PHE A 65 8.86 -0.75 1.05
CA PHE A 65 7.49 -0.47 0.65
C PHE A 65 7.52 0.27 -0.68
N ARG A 66 6.84 -0.28 -1.69
CA ARG A 66 6.68 0.37 -2.98
C ARG A 66 5.26 0.85 -3.13
N PHE A 67 5.12 2.16 -3.23
CA PHE A 67 3.86 2.85 -3.47
C PHE A 67 3.72 3.10 -4.96
N TYR A 68 2.62 2.63 -5.54
CA TYR A 68 2.16 3.01 -6.87
C TYR A 68 0.99 3.96 -6.71
N ILE A 69 1.06 5.11 -7.37
CA ILE A 69 0.05 6.16 -7.34
C ILE A 69 -0.43 6.34 -8.78
N ASP A 70 -1.55 5.70 -9.11
CA ASP A 70 -2.04 5.56 -10.47
C ASP A 70 -3.33 6.35 -10.66
N LEU A 71 -3.39 7.16 -11.73
CA LEU A 71 -4.57 7.90 -12.15
C LEU A 71 -5.34 7.10 -13.19
N PHE A 72 -6.62 6.92 -12.96
CA PHE A 72 -7.55 6.26 -13.86
C PHE A 72 -8.66 7.20 -14.30
N LYS A 73 -9.08 7.06 -15.57
CA LYS A 73 -10.27 7.68 -16.12
C LYS A 73 -11.41 6.67 -16.15
N VAL A 74 -12.57 7.08 -15.65
CA VAL A 74 -13.77 6.23 -15.58
C VAL A 74 -14.52 6.26 -16.89
N TRP A 75 -14.89 5.09 -17.41
CA TRP A 75 -15.72 4.91 -18.60
C TRP A 75 -17.01 4.13 -18.25
N ASN A 76 -18.17 4.63 -18.69
CA ASN A 76 -19.46 4.01 -18.34
C ASN A 76 -19.69 2.61 -18.93
N MET A 77 -19.08 2.29 -20.07
CA MET A 77 -19.31 1.05 -20.82
C MET A 77 -18.06 0.19 -21.01
N TRP A 78 -16.88 0.67 -20.57
CA TRP A 78 -15.59 0.04 -20.76
C TRP A 78 -14.83 0.00 -19.44
N PRO A 79 -13.84 -0.88 -19.29
CA PRO A 79 -12.94 -0.84 -18.16
C PRO A 79 -12.30 0.53 -17.98
N ASP A 80 -12.02 0.90 -16.74
CA ASP A 80 -11.34 2.14 -16.41
C ASP A 80 -9.97 2.19 -17.10
N GLU A 81 -9.65 3.36 -17.65
CA GLU A 81 -8.42 3.59 -18.41
C GLU A 81 -7.31 4.07 -17.49
N PHE A 82 -6.18 3.35 -17.47
CA PHE A 82 -4.95 3.85 -16.87
C PHE A 82 -4.42 5.05 -17.67
N VAL A 83 -4.25 6.18 -17.01
CA VAL A 83 -3.80 7.41 -17.67
C VAL A 83 -2.31 7.64 -17.43
N LEU A 84 -1.89 7.64 -16.19
CA LEU A 84 -0.50 7.81 -15.77
C LEU A 84 -0.31 7.30 -14.34
N GLY A 85 0.92 7.07 -13.96
CA GLY A 85 1.26 6.67 -12.60
C GLY A 85 2.65 7.12 -12.18
N LYS A 86 2.86 7.17 -10.88
CA LYS A 86 4.15 7.38 -10.23
C LYS A 86 4.41 6.26 -9.25
N SER A 87 5.66 5.89 -9.10
CA SER A 87 6.07 4.94 -8.06
C SER A 87 7.10 5.57 -7.12
N ILE A 88 6.94 5.30 -5.83
CA ILE A 88 7.88 5.72 -4.78
C ILE A 88 8.23 4.50 -3.97
N THR A 89 9.52 4.19 -3.90
CA THR A 89 10.04 3.09 -3.08
C THR A 89 10.64 3.67 -1.80
N ARG A 90 10.18 3.20 -0.65
CA ARG A 90 10.69 3.54 0.67
C ARG A 90 11.31 2.32 1.32
N ALA A 91 12.56 2.43 1.72
CA ALA A 91 13.24 1.36 2.46
C ALA A 91 13.59 1.85 3.86
N LEU A 92 13.33 1.00 4.86
CA LEU A 92 13.52 1.30 6.27
C LEU A 92 14.57 0.38 6.86
N LYS A 93 15.48 0.97 7.61
CA LYS A 93 16.52 0.30 8.38
C LYS A 93 16.54 0.83 9.80
N CYS A 94 16.36 -0.05 10.77
CA CYS A 94 16.49 0.23 12.17
C CYS A 94 17.66 -0.63 12.74
N ASP A 95 18.61 0.01 13.38
CA ASP A 95 19.64 -0.69 14.19
C ASP A 95 19.36 -0.38 15.67
N PRO A 96 18.71 -1.29 16.40
CA PRO A 96 18.32 -1.05 17.78
C PRO A 96 19.53 -0.98 18.73
N VAL A 97 20.65 -1.58 18.37
CA VAL A 97 21.88 -1.57 19.19
C VAL A 97 22.58 -0.22 19.09
N LYS A 98 22.65 0.34 17.86
CA LYS A 98 23.26 1.65 17.61
C LYS A 98 22.29 2.80 17.76
N ASN A 99 21.00 2.51 17.95
CA ASN A 99 19.93 3.49 17.98
C ASN A 99 19.88 4.36 16.69
N GLU A 100 20.06 3.70 15.55
CA GLU A 100 20.02 4.33 14.22
C GLU A 100 18.71 4.03 13.51
N PHE A 101 18.08 5.08 12.97
CA PHE A 101 16.81 5.03 12.24
C PHE A 101 17.01 5.72 10.89
N ILE A 102 17.08 4.92 9.82
CA ILE A 102 17.37 5.40 8.47
C ILE A 102 16.24 4.97 7.54
N ALA A 103 15.77 5.90 6.72
CA ALA A 103 14.89 5.57 5.62
C ALA A 103 15.39 6.19 4.32
N THR A 104 15.19 5.46 3.22
CA THR A 104 15.48 5.93 1.87
C THR A 104 14.21 6.09 1.09
N SER A 105 14.18 7.01 0.13
CA SER A 105 13.10 7.21 -0.82
C SER A 105 13.68 7.28 -2.23
N PHE A 106 13.11 6.51 -3.14
CA PHE A 106 13.47 6.51 -4.55
C PHE A 106 12.20 6.69 -5.40
N ASP A 107 12.19 7.69 -6.26
CA ASP A 107 11.04 8.04 -7.12
C ASP A 107 11.23 7.64 -8.60
N GLY A 108 12.24 6.84 -8.88
CA GLY A 108 12.62 6.44 -10.24
C GLY A 108 13.80 7.25 -10.80
N SER A 109 14.10 8.43 -10.24
CA SER A 109 15.20 9.31 -10.67
C SER A 109 16.11 9.72 -9.53
N THR A 110 15.54 10.05 -8.38
CA THR A 110 16.24 10.62 -7.23
C THR A 110 16.22 9.67 -6.05
N LEU A 111 17.37 9.39 -5.47
CA LEU A 111 17.54 8.66 -4.22
C LEU A 111 17.81 9.65 -3.09
N LEU A 112 16.93 9.64 -2.09
CA LEU A 112 17.04 10.44 -0.88
C LEU A 112 17.23 9.50 0.32
N GLU A 113 18.31 9.71 1.11
CA GLU A 113 18.49 9.06 2.41
C GLU A 113 18.21 10.08 3.52
N LYS A 114 17.45 9.66 4.53
CA LYS A 114 17.14 10.47 5.69
C LYS A 114 17.38 9.71 6.98
N ARG A 115 18.04 10.35 7.94
CA ARG A 115 18.26 9.85 9.30
C ARG A 115 17.30 10.54 10.26
N PHE A 116 16.75 9.75 11.17
CA PHE A 116 15.73 10.21 12.12
C PHE A 116 16.23 10.09 13.55
N LYS A 117 15.70 10.93 14.44
CA LYS A 117 16.01 10.91 15.86
C LYS A 117 15.22 9.85 16.62
N SER A 118 14.12 9.36 16.08
CA SER A 118 13.26 8.34 16.68
C SER A 118 12.70 7.38 15.65
N PHE A 119 12.37 6.17 16.11
CA PHE A 119 11.71 5.16 15.30
C PHE A 119 10.36 5.66 14.77
N GLU A 120 9.57 6.31 15.61
CA GLU A 120 8.23 6.83 15.27
C GLU A 120 8.29 7.87 14.14
N SER A 121 9.27 8.77 14.19
CA SER A 121 9.48 9.77 13.14
C SER A 121 9.87 9.14 11.81
N MET A 122 10.69 8.10 11.84
CA MET A 122 11.07 7.33 10.65
C MET A 122 9.85 6.64 10.04
N ILE A 123 9.07 5.89 10.84
CA ILE A 123 7.87 5.18 10.41
C ILE A 123 6.86 6.15 9.80
N LYS A 124 6.55 7.24 10.48
CA LYS A 124 5.62 8.26 10.00
C LYS A 124 6.01 8.80 8.63
N TRP A 125 7.27 9.14 8.45
CA TRP A 125 7.74 9.66 7.18
C TRP A 125 7.76 8.60 6.08
N ALA A 126 8.24 7.39 6.39
CA ALA A 126 8.43 6.34 5.39
C ALA A 126 7.11 5.75 4.88
N LEU A 127 6.07 5.74 5.70
CA LEU A 127 4.76 5.19 5.36
C LEU A 127 3.77 6.25 4.88
N SER A 128 4.17 7.52 4.75
CA SER A 128 3.34 8.59 4.21
C SER A 128 3.83 9.08 2.85
N ILE A 129 2.87 9.44 2.02
CA ILE A 129 3.06 10.22 0.80
C ILE A 129 2.26 11.50 0.99
N ASP A 130 2.96 12.63 1.12
CA ASP A 130 2.34 13.92 1.42
C ASP A 130 2.43 14.83 0.21
N ASN A 131 1.29 15.35 -0.24
CA ASN A 131 1.17 16.33 -1.31
C ASN A 131 2.02 16.00 -2.55
N LEU A 132 1.97 14.74 -2.99
CA LEU A 132 2.65 14.33 -4.21
C LEU A 132 1.92 14.93 -5.41
N LYS A 133 2.62 15.77 -6.18
CA LYS A 133 2.12 16.24 -7.46
C LYS A 133 2.03 15.06 -8.43
N LEU A 134 0.83 14.73 -8.89
CA LEU A 134 0.59 13.61 -9.79
C LEU A 134 0.60 14.05 -11.24
N SER A 135 -0.18 15.10 -11.58
CA SER A 135 -0.32 15.58 -12.97
C SER A 135 -0.78 17.04 -13.02
N ASN A 136 -0.68 17.63 -14.22
CA ASN A 136 -1.32 18.90 -14.53
C ASN A 136 -2.68 18.61 -15.20
N ILE A 137 -3.74 19.28 -14.73
CA ILE A 137 -5.11 19.12 -15.25
C ILE A 137 -5.19 19.47 -16.76
N ARG A 138 -4.37 20.41 -17.22
CA ARG A 138 -4.35 20.83 -18.64
C ARG A 138 -3.85 19.76 -19.60
N GLU A 139 -3.18 18.74 -19.08
CA GLU A 139 -2.69 17.60 -19.85
C GLU A 139 -3.71 16.46 -19.93
N LEU A 140 -4.88 16.64 -19.28
CA LEU A 140 -5.91 15.61 -19.14
C LEU A 140 -7.19 16.02 -19.87
N ASP A 141 -7.84 15.04 -20.48
CA ASP A 141 -9.15 15.24 -21.07
C ASP A 141 -10.23 15.46 -20.00
N PRO A 142 -11.30 16.21 -20.30
CA PRO A 142 -12.45 16.28 -19.40
C PRO A 142 -13.03 14.90 -19.12
N GLY A 143 -13.46 14.68 -17.88
CA GLY A 143 -14.03 13.38 -17.48
C GLY A 143 -14.08 13.16 -15.99
N ILE A 144 -14.40 11.92 -15.61
CA ILE A 144 -14.39 11.45 -14.23
C ILE A 144 -13.14 10.62 -14.02
N TYR A 145 -12.47 10.85 -12.89
CA TYR A 145 -11.19 10.23 -12.54
C TYR A 145 -11.22 9.71 -11.10
N PHE A 146 -10.30 8.79 -10.82
CA PHE A 146 -9.93 8.41 -9.46
C PHE A 146 -8.44 8.06 -9.39
N VAL A 147 -7.89 8.08 -8.19
CA VAL A 147 -6.51 7.67 -7.92
C VAL A 147 -6.55 6.32 -7.21
N ARG A 148 -5.78 5.36 -7.69
CA ARG A 148 -5.52 4.08 -7.02
C ARG A 148 -4.16 4.07 -6.39
N ILE A 149 -4.11 3.77 -5.09
CA ILE A 149 -2.87 3.48 -4.40
C ILE A 149 -2.73 1.97 -4.31
N THR A 150 -1.57 1.47 -4.71
CA THR A 150 -1.15 0.09 -4.46
C THR A 150 0.14 0.13 -3.66
N VAL A 151 0.22 -0.62 -2.56
CA VAL A 151 1.44 -0.74 -1.77
C VAL A 151 1.85 -2.20 -1.70
N GLU A 152 3.09 -2.45 -2.10
CA GLU A 152 3.77 -3.74 -1.98
C GLU A 152 4.82 -3.67 -0.88
N SER A 153 4.86 -4.67 -0.02
CA SER A 153 5.88 -4.81 1.02
C SER A 153 6.82 -5.98 0.74
N LYS A 154 8.12 -5.73 0.87
CA LYS A 154 9.18 -6.74 0.72
C LYS A 154 10.14 -6.70 1.90
N ILE A 155 10.67 -7.86 2.29
CA ILE A 155 11.83 -7.95 3.17
C ILE A 155 13.10 -7.76 2.33
N ARG A 156 13.98 -6.86 2.75
CA ARG A 156 15.33 -6.72 2.19
C ARG A 156 16.31 -7.60 2.95
N ASN A 157 17.36 -8.06 2.27
CA ASN A 157 18.48 -8.77 2.88
C ASN A 157 18.06 -9.99 3.71
N LEU A 158 17.24 -10.88 3.12
CA LEU A 158 17.01 -12.21 3.69
C LEU A 158 18.35 -12.96 3.80
N PRO A 159 18.65 -13.59 4.95
CA PRO A 159 19.81 -14.46 5.08
C PRO A 159 19.82 -15.50 3.95
N PRO A 160 20.98 -15.80 3.34
CA PRO A 160 21.06 -16.68 2.17
C PRO A 160 20.51 -18.10 2.43
N VAL A 161 20.52 -18.56 3.67
CA VAL A 161 19.96 -19.85 4.08
C VAL A 161 18.43 -19.87 4.00
N ILE A 162 17.80 -18.75 4.31
CA ILE A 162 16.33 -18.61 4.25
C ILE A 162 15.89 -18.33 2.83
N GLY A 163 16.67 -17.59 2.04
CA GLY A 163 16.39 -17.27 0.65
C GLY A 163 16.20 -18.50 -0.25
N GLN A 164 16.86 -19.61 0.03
CA GLN A 164 16.71 -20.87 -0.74
C GLN A 164 15.37 -21.56 -0.50
N PHE A 165 14.73 -21.38 0.65
CA PHE A 165 13.41 -21.93 0.95
C PHE A 165 12.26 -21.06 0.41
N PHE A 166 12.52 -19.78 0.11
CA PHE A 166 11.51 -18.83 -0.36
C PHE A 166 11.35 -18.77 -1.89
N ILE A 167 12.01 -19.65 -2.66
CA ILE A 167 11.88 -19.70 -4.12
C ILE A 167 10.43 -19.91 -4.59
N PHE A 168 9.57 -20.44 -3.72
CA PHE A 168 8.15 -20.69 -4.00
C PHE A 168 7.19 -19.72 -3.30
N LEU A 169 7.69 -18.79 -2.49
CA LEU A 169 6.86 -17.78 -1.84
C LEU A 169 6.86 -16.51 -2.69
N SER A 170 5.74 -15.80 -2.66
CA SER A 170 5.63 -14.48 -3.28
C SER A 170 6.77 -13.58 -2.76
N GLU A 171 7.43 -12.83 -3.66
CA GLU A 171 8.46 -11.86 -3.27
C GLU A 171 7.91 -10.78 -2.33
N ASN A 172 6.59 -10.56 -2.36
CA ASN A 172 5.92 -9.59 -1.53
C ASN A 172 5.37 -10.25 -0.26
N GLU A 173 5.56 -9.62 0.90
CA GLU A 173 4.90 -10.01 2.14
C GLU A 173 3.39 -9.79 2.07
N PHE A 174 2.99 -8.65 1.48
CA PHE A 174 1.62 -8.32 1.18
C PHE A 174 1.53 -7.29 0.04
N VAL A 175 0.33 -7.21 -0.55
CA VAL A 175 -0.06 -6.17 -1.50
C VAL A 175 -1.43 -5.66 -1.08
N VAL A 176 -1.55 -4.35 -0.88
CA VAL A 176 -2.83 -3.70 -0.55
C VAL A 176 -3.14 -2.61 -1.56
N LYS A 177 -4.46 -2.42 -1.83
CA LYS A 177 -4.94 -1.42 -2.80
C LYS A 177 -6.09 -0.64 -2.20
N LYS A 178 -6.17 0.65 -2.55
CA LYS A 178 -7.32 1.50 -2.24
C LYS A 178 -7.50 2.59 -3.28
N ASP A 179 -8.76 2.84 -3.64
CA ASP A 179 -9.16 3.87 -4.57
C ASP A 179 -9.64 5.12 -3.81
N SER A 180 -9.39 6.30 -4.39
CA SER A 180 -9.96 7.56 -3.93
C SER A 180 -11.44 7.64 -4.26
N PHE A 181 -12.13 8.64 -3.73
CA PHE A 181 -13.39 9.09 -4.29
C PHE A 181 -13.20 9.55 -5.74
N TYR A 182 -14.27 9.47 -6.54
CA TYR A 182 -14.28 9.99 -7.89
C TYR A 182 -14.27 11.51 -7.87
N PHE A 183 -13.50 12.11 -8.78
CA PHE A 183 -13.50 13.56 -9.00
C PHE A 183 -13.66 13.86 -10.48
N ARG A 184 -14.22 15.03 -10.78
CA ARG A 184 -14.51 15.47 -12.14
C ARG A 184 -13.51 16.54 -12.57
N LEU A 185 -12.93 16.36 -13.75
CA LEU A 185 -12.22 17.42 -14.46
C LEU A 185 -13.12 17.96 -15.56
N GLY A 186 -13.38 19.27 -15.54
CA GLY A 186 -14.13 19.97 -16.56
C GLY A 186 -13.26 20.34 -17.78
N PRO A 187 -13.88 20.87 -18.86
CA PRO A 187 -13.10 21.45 -19.95
C PRO A 187 -12.26 22.62 -19.41
N VAL A 188 -11.00 22.66 -19.81
CA VAL A 188 -10.10 23.77 -19.47
C VAL A 188 -10.61 25.02 -20.18
N GLN A 189 -10.98 26.06 -19.41
CA GLN A 189 -11.36 27.37 -19.94
C GLN A 189 -10.14 28.14 -20.40
#